data_50cb62985768e69e89dbe2644b80f91b
#
_entry.id   50cb62985768e69e89dbe2644b80f91b
#
_cell.length_a   1.000
_cell.length_b   1.000
_cell.length_c   1.000
_cell.angle_alpha   90.00
_cell.angle_beta   90.00
_cell.angle_gamma   90.00
#
_symmetry.space_group_name_H-M   'P 1'
#
loop_
_entity.id
_entity.type
_entity.pdbx_description
1 polymer ?
#
loop_
_entity_poly.entity_id
_entity_poly.type
_entity_poly.pdbx_seq_one_letter_code
_entity_poly.pdbx_strand_id
1 'polypeptide(L)' 'MSDDTLELDRMQIAYKAAVEEWIAALRHEEGLASVNHSIAEVDKWEEAHFDEEEVRNKVKAAKKQYEGALREKFFSF' A
#
# COMPACT_ATOMS: atom_id res chain seq x y z
N MET A 1 16.38 10.01 24.33
CA MET A 1 15.70 9.76 23.06
C MET A 1 15.95 8.33 22.61
N SER A 2 14.92 7.61 22.37
CA SER A 2 15.07 6.20 22.07
C SER A 2 15.05 5.93 20.57
N ASP A 3 15.81 4.93 20.16
CA ASP A 3 15.80 4.43 18.78
C ASP A 3 14.41 3.93 18.38
N ASP A 4 13.58 3.56 19.38
CA ASP A 4 12.22 3.08 19.18
C ASP A 4 11.33 4.12 18.51
N THR A 5 11.48 5.39 18.88
CA THR A 5 10.71 6.49 18.28
C THR A 5 11.11 6.69 16.82
N LEU A 6 12.42 6.62 16.52
CA LEU A 6 12.92 6.73 15.16
C LEU A 6 12.42 5.57 14.29
N GLU A 7 12.42 4.38 14.85
CA GLU A 7 11.93 3.19 14.16
C GLU A 7 10.44 3.28 13.86
N LEU A 8 9.64 3.77 14.83
CA LEU A 8 8.22 3.99 14.61
C LEU A 8 7.96 5.05 13.55
N ASP A 9 8.75 6.12 13.54
CA ASP A 9 8.62 7.15 12.52
C ASP A 9 8.92 6.61 11.13
N ARG A 10 9.94 5.76 11.01
CA ARG A 10 10.25 5.10 9.74
C ARG A 10 9.13 4.19 9.27
N MET A 11 8.55 3.43 10.19
CA MET A 11 7.43 2.54 9.89
C MET A 11 6.19 3.33 9.46
N GLN A 12 5.94 4.47 10.11
CA GLN A 12 4.85 5.35 9.74
C GLN A 12 5.03 5.92 8.34
N ILE A 13 6.24 6.37 8.02
CA ILE A 13 6.58 6.89 6.70
C ILE A 13 6.42 5.79 5.63
N ALA A 14 6.89 4.59 5.93
CA ALA A 14 6.77 3.45 5.02
C ALA A 14 5.31 3.08 4.78
N TYR A 15 4.49 3.09 5.82
CA TYR A 15 3.06 2.83 5.70
C TYR A 15 2.37 3.90 4.84
N LYS A 16 2.66 5.17 5.11
CA LYS A 16 2.11 6.28 4.33
C LYS A 16 2.49 6.19 2.86
N ALA A 17 3.76 5.89 2.58
CA ALA A 17 4.24 5.72 1.21
C ALA A 17 3.54 4.57 0.51
N ALA A 18 3.33 3.44 1.20
CA ALA A 18 2.62 2.30 0.65
C ALA A 18 1.15 2.63 0.33
N VAL A 19 0.49 3.40 1.20
CA VAL A 19 -0.89 3.85 0.96
C VAL A 19 -0.97 4.76 -0.26
N GLU A 20 -0.03 5.69 -0.40
CA GLU A 20 0.01 6.58 -1.55
C GLU A 20 0.25 5.81 -2.86
N GLU A 21 1.11 4.82 -2.83
CA GLU A 21 1.34 3.93 -3.97
C GLU A 21 0.07 3.17 -4.33
N TRP A 22 -0.67 2.69 -3.35
CA TRP A 22 -1.93 1.99 -3.57
C TRP A 22 -2.98 2.91 -4.19
N ILE A 23 -3.11 4.14 -3.69
CA ILE A 23 -4.03 5.13 -4.26
C ILE A 23 -3.70 5.40 -5.73
N ALA A 24 -2.42 5.54 -6.05
CA ALA A 24 -1.97 5.74 -7.42
C ALA A 24 -2.34 4.54 -8.31
N ALA A 25 -2.16 3.32 -7.80
CA ALA A 25 -2.51 2.10 -8.52
C ALA A 25 -4.02 2.01 -8.76
N LEU A 26 -4.83 2.37 -7.77
CA LEU A 26 -6.29 2.41 -7.90
C LEU A 26 -6.75 3.42 -8.95
N ARG A 27 -6.14 4.59 -8.97
CA ARG A 27 -6.46 5.62 -9.96
C ARG A 27 -6.07 5.18 -11.37
N HIS A 28 -4.96 4.49 -11.49
CA HIS A 28 -4.51 3.95 -12.77
C HIS A 28 -5.52 2.90 -13.29
N GLU A 29 -5.92 1.98 -12.44
CA GLU A 29 -6.91 0.96 -12.76
C GLU A 29 -8.26 1.59 -13.15
N GLU A 30 -8.71 2.58 -12.41
CA GLU A 30 -9.94 3.32 -12.69
C GLU A 30 -9.87 4.03 -14.03
N GLY A 31 -8.74 4.67 -14.34
CA GLY A 31 -8.51 5.33 -15.61
C GLY A 31 -8.62 4.38 -16.79
N LEU A 32 -8.05 3.17 -16.66
CA LEU A 32 -8.14 2.15 -17.71
C LEU A 32 -9.57 1.62 -17.88
N ALA A 33 -10.32 1.52 -16.80
CA ALA A 33 -11.71 1.07 -16.85
C ALA A 33 -12.63 2.07 -17.55
N SER A 34 -12.22 3.33 -17.62
CA SER A 34 -13.03 4.43 -18.21
C SER A 34 -12.85 4.57 -19.71
N VAL A 35 -11.90 3.88 -20.33
CA VAL A 35 -11.62 4.00 -21.77
C VAL A 35 -12.34 2.93 -22.57
N ASN A 36 -12.32 3.10 -23.89
CA ASN A 36 -12.97 2.17 -24.82
C ASN A 36 -12.40 0.75 -24.71
N HIS A 37 -13.32 -0.21 -24.79
CA HIS A 37 -13.00 -1.61 -24.58
C HIS A 37 -12.46 -2.27 -25.87
N SER A 38 -11.15 -2.27 -26.02
CA SER A 38 -10.47 -3.14 -26.97
C SER A 38 -9.86 -4.30 -26.20
N ILE A 39 -9.48 -5.37 -26.90
CA ILE A 39 -8.84 -6.52 -26.27
C ILE A 39 -7.54 -6.11 -25.59
N ALA A 40 -6.75 -5.25 -26.24
CA ALA A 40 -5.49 -4.76 -25.70
C ALA A 40 -5.71 -3.93 -24.43
N GLU A 41 -6.79 -3.19 -24.34
CA GLU A 41 -7.11 -2.38 -23.17
C GLU A 41 -7.62 -3.23 -22.01
N VAL A 42 -8.34 -4.30 -22.29
CA VAL A 42 -8.76 -5.27 -21.28
C VAL A 42 -7.53 -5.94 -20.65
N ASP A 43 -6.55 -6.31 -21.47
CA ASP A 43 -5.30 -6.91 -20.97
C ASP A 43 -4.55 -5.93 -20.07
N LYS A 44 -4.48 -4.66 -20.44
CA LYS A 44 -3.85 -3.62 -19.61
C LYS A 44 -4.58 -3.41 -18.31
N TRP A 45 -5.90 -3.46 -18.35
CA TRP A 45 -6.71 -3.32 -17.15
C TRP A 45 -6.48 -4.50 -16.19
N GLU A 46 -6.44 -5.72 -16.70
CA GLU A 46 -6.14 -6.90 -15.88
C GLU A 46 -4.74 -6.80 -15.27
N GLU A 47 -3.76 -6.37 -16.04
CA GLU A 47 -2.41 -6.16 -15.55
C GLU A 47 -2.38 -5.10 -14.43
N ALA A 48 -3.10 -4.00 -14.60
CA ALA A 48 -3.21 -2.96 -13.58
C ALA A 48 -3.90 -3.47 -12.31
N HIS A 49 -4.87 -4.38 -12.46
CA HIS A 49 -5.53 -5.00 -11.33
C HIS A 49 -4.56 -5.87 -10.51
N PHE A 50 -3.71 -6.63 -11.17
CA PHE A 50 -2.68 -7.42 -10.49
C PHE A 50 -1.68 -6.52 -9.76
N ASP A 51 -1.26 -5.44 -10.39
CA ASP A 51 -0.34 -4.48 -9.78
C ASP A 51 -0.99 -3.82 -8.55
N GLU A 52 -2.26 -3.44 -8.63
CA GLU A 52 -3.02 -2.86 -7.52
C GLU A 52 -3.10 -3.85 -6.35
N GLU A 53 -3.40 -5.11 -6.63
CA GLU A 53 -3.51 -6.13 -5.61
C GLU A 53 -2.18 -6.36 -4.89
N GLU A 54 -1.08 -6.38 -5.64
CA GLU A 54 0.26 -6.52 -5.08
C GLU A 54 0.60 -5.34 -4.16
N VAL A 55 0.31 -4.12 -4.59
CA VAL A 55 0.53 -2.91 -3.79
C VAL A 55 -0.36 -2.92 -2.54
N ARG A 56 -1.61 -3.35 -2.66
CA ARG A 56 -2.51 -3.48 -1.53
C ARG A 56 -1.96 -4.46 -0.47
N ASN A 57 -1.35 -5.55 -0.91
CA ASN A 57 -0.71 -6.50 0.00
C ASN A 57 0.47 -5.87 0.73
N LYS A 58 1.23 -5.01 0.07
CA LYS A 58 2.31 -4.23 0.71
C LYS A 58 1.76 -3.30 1.79
N VAL A 59 0.62 -2.66 1.53
CA VAL A 59 -0.03 -1.80 2.52
C VAL A 59 -0.44 -2.60 3.75
N LYS A 60 -1.04 -3.76 3.55
CA LYS A 60 -1.44 -4.63 4.65
C LYS A 60 -0.25 -5.08 5.49
N ALA A 61 0.84 -5.43 4.84
CA ALA A 61 2.07 -5.83 5.54
C ALA A 61 2.67 -4.68 6.35
N ALA A 62 2.76 -3.50 5.75
CA ALA A 62 3.28 -2.31 6.42
C ALA A 62 2.42 -1.91 7.61
N LYS A 63 1.10 -1.97 7.45
CA LYS A 63 0.14 -1.70 8.52
C LYS A 63 0.32 -2.66 9.68
N LYS A 64 0.45 -3.94 9.38
CA LYS A 64 0.63 -4.98 10.39
C LYS A 64 1.91 -4.77 11.19
N GLN A 65 3.00 -4.44 10.51
CA GLN A 65 4.28 -4.16 11.16
C GLN A 65 4.18 -2.93 12.05
N TYR A 66 3.57 -1.87 11.59
CA TYR A 66 3.42 -0.64 12.34
C TYR A 66 2.54 -0.85 13.57
N GLU A 67 1.40 -1.51 13.42
CA GLU A 67 0.51 -1.83 14.54
C GLU A 67 1.19 -2.72 15.56
N GLY A 68 1.94 -3.72 15.12
CA GLY A 68 2.70 -4.60 15.99
C GLY A 68 3.72 -3.83 16.81
N ALA A 69 4.46 -2.93 16.18
CA ALA A 69 5.46 -2.10 16.86
C ALA A 69 4.81 -1.16 17.87
N LEU A 70 3.65 -0.58 17.53
CA LEU A 70 2.91 0.29 18.45
C LEU A 70 2.42 -0.47 19.68
N ARG A 71 1.90 -1.68 19.48
CA ARG A 71 1.46 -2.52 20.59
C ARG A 71 2.61 -2.87 21.52
N GLU A 72 3.75 -3.24 20.93
CA GLU A 72 4.94 -3.58 21.69
C GLU A 72 5.43 -2.41 22.54
N LYS A 73 5.41 -1.22 21.96
CA LYS A 73 5.88 -0.01 22.66
C LYS A 73 4.92 0.44 23.75
N PHE A 74 3.62 0.46 23.48
CA PHE A 74 2.65 1.07 24.39
C PHE A 74 1.95 0.09 25.31
N PHE A 75 1.91 -1.19 24.95
CA PHE A 75 1.18 -2.18 25.72
C PHE A 75 2.07 -3.29 26.30
N SER A 76 3.34 -3.29 25.98
CA SER A 76 4.32 -4.24 26.51
C SER A 76 3.94 -5.71 26.28
N PHE A 77 3.41 -6.01 25.12
CA PHE A 77 3.10 -7.40 24.77
C PHE A 77 4.26 -8.14 24.15
#